data_34e4c97d6b95d5bc3183dc10d1d5afdb
#
_entry.id   34e4c97d6b95d5bc3183dc10d1d5afdb
#
_cell.length_a   1.000
_cell.length_b   1.000
_cell.length_c   1.000
_cell.angle_alpha   90.00
_cell.angle_beta   90.00
_cell.angle_gamma   90.00
#
_symmetry.space_group_name_H-M   'P 1'
#
loop_
_entity.id
_entity.type
_entity.pdbx_description
1 polymer ?
#
loop_
_entity_poly.entity_id
_entity_poly.type
_entity_poly.pdbx_seq_one_letter_code
_entity_poly.pdbx_strand_id
1 'polypeptide(L)'
;TASSGATGYEPAEEPQATYQAVAAPVAAPAEPERQAAPVPADVVESGSIPYVGGLGDVQVDTSIPGYPIAAVSQDEEAALPYSHALTDDQAQAVAGKVVTTVTIGPLPEPALAQKFLPRLAMRSGDAIEANYVRHDLNVLGSSGLFASVKPVFTPVPEGVALNYEVEMNPVLKGIEFTGNDSIKSEDLEKMLHIQPGTVLNSTIVSKDIFELNRYYANQGYILSHVTAVNMDENGILHIGISEGHVERIDIKGNKKTKDRVIRRELRFKQGDVFNRNLASRSIERIYNTG
;
A
#
# COMPACT_ATOMS: atom_id res chain seq x y z
N THR A 1 72.52 -1.54 -45.77
CA THR A 1 71.69 -2.66 -46.21
C THR A 1 70.99 -3.25 -45.00
N ALA A 2 69.78 -2.83 -44.71
CA ALA A 2 68.98 -3.27 -43.59
C ALA A 2 67.87 -4.21 -44.11
N SER A 3 67.83 -5.40 -43.56
CA SER A 3 66.78 -6.42 -43.79
C SER A 3 65.63 -6.18 -42.81
N SER A 4 64.45 -5.96 -43.34
CA SER A 4 63.17 -5.90 -42.56
C SER A 4 62.55 -7.30 -42.43
N GLY A 5 62.45 -7.78 -41.22
CA GLY A 5 61.69 -8.97 -40.90
C GLY A 5 60.23 -8.61 -40.56
N ALA A 6 59.34 -9.03 -41.38
CA ALA A 6 57.93 -8.97 -41.10
C ALA A 6 57.51 -10.24 -40.31
N THR A 7 57.14 -10.08 -39.06
CA THR A 7 56.45 -11.15 -38.28
C THR A 7 54.95 -11.13 -38.53
N GLY A 8 54.45 -12.19 -39.15
CA GLY A 8 53.06 -12.41 -39.38
C GLY A 8 52.32 -12.65 -38.06
N TYR A 9 51.24 -11.92 -37.88
CA TYR A 9 50.27 -12.14 -36.81
C TYR A 9 49.19 -13.09 -37.32
N GLU A 10 49.13 -14.29 -36.73
CA GLU A 10 48.11 -15.26 -36.98
C GLU A 10 46.93 -15.00 -36.00
N PRO A 11 45.69 -14.80 -36.47
CA PRO A 11 44.56 -14.59 -35.54
C PRO A 11 44.19 -15.93 -34.90
N ALA A 12 44.11 -15.94 -33.57
CA ALA A 12 43.65 -17.07 -32.77
C ALA A 12 42.18 -17.36 -33.06
N GLU A 13 41.87 -18.65 -33.32
CA GLU A 13 40.53 -19.16 -33.46
C GLU A 13 39.74 -19.01 -32.16
N GLU A 14 38.53 -18.41 -32.26
CA GLU A 14 37.55 -18.35 -31.16
C GLU A 14 37.01 -19.76 -30.89
N PRO A 15 36.88 -20.17 -29.62
CA PRO A 15 36.23 -21.45 -29.27
C PRO A 15 34.74 -21.37 -29.49
N GLN A 16 34.21 -22.17 -30.41
CA GLN A 16 32.79 -22.40 -30.61
C GLN A 16 32.21 -23.10 -29.38
N ALA A 17 31.39 -22.35 -28.60
CA ALA A 17 30.58 -22.93 -27.53
C ALA A 17 29.45 -23.76 -28.10
N THR A 18 29.54 -25.08 -28.02
CA THR A 18 28.45 -26.01 -28.28
C THR A 18 27.48 -25.98 -27.12
N TYR A 19 26.32 -25.37 -27.34
CA TYR A 19 25.18 -25.49 -26.40
C TYR A 19 24.55 -26.87 -26.56
N GLN A 20 24.74 -27.73 -25.56
CA GLN A 20 23.91 -28.91 -25.37
C GLN A 20 22.57 -28.50 -24.81
N ALA A 21 21.49 -28.84 -25.53
CA ALA A 21 20.12 -28.66 -25.06
C ALA A 21 19.91 -29.53 -23.81
N VAL A 22 19.72 -28.89 -22.66
CA VAL A 22 19.28 -29.54 -21.43
C VAL A 22 17.79 -29.82 -21.58
N ALA A 23 17.39 -31.10 -21.50
CA ALA A 23 16.01 -31.54 -21.55
C ALA A 23 15.20 -30.84 -20.44
N ALA A 24 13.97 -30.42 -20.80
CA ALA A 24 13.01 -29.83 -19.89
C ALA A 24 12.72 -30.77 -18.70
N PRO A 25 12.58 -30.25 -17.48
CA PRO A 25 12.20 -31.08 -16.34
C PRO A 25 10.79 -31.67 -16.56
N VAL A 26 10.68 -32.97 -16.36
CA VAL A 26 9.42 -33.72 -16.34
C VAL A 26 8.53 -33.09 -15.25
N ALA A 27 7.29 -32.75 -15.62
CA ALA A 27 6.28 -32.26 -14.71
C ALA A 27 6.09 -33.24 -13.54
N ALA A 28 6.19 -32.72 -12.32
CA ALA A 28 5.84 -33.44 -11.11
C ALA A 28 4.34 -33.82 -11.15
N PRO A 29 3.95 -34.98 -10.62
CA PRO A 29 2.55 -35.38 -10.57
C PRO A 29 1.77 -34.38 -9.69
N ALA A 30 0.60 -33.98 -10.19
CA ALA A 30 -0.32 -33.09 -9.49
C ALA A 30 -0.71 -33.71 -8.13
N GLU A 31 -0.51 -32.95 -7.06
CA GLU A 31 -1.07 -33.29 -5.75
C GLU A 31 -2.61 -33.32 -5.85
N PRO A 32 -3.27 -34.30 -5.19
CA PRO A 32 -4.72 -34.36 -5.20
C PRO A 32 -5.30 -33.14 -4.51
N GLU A 33 -6.21 -32.45 -5.20
CA GLU A 33 -7.02 -31.36 -4.65
C GLU A 33 -7.64 -31.78 -3.32
N ARG A 34 -7.21 -31.17 -2.24
CA ARG A 34 -7.92 -31.25 -0.96
C ARG A 34 -9.23 -30.49 -1.15
N GLN A 35 -10.32 -31.21 -1.30
CA GLN A 35 -11.66 -30.67 -1.17
C GLN A 35 -11.74 -29.93 0.18
N ALA A 36 -11.89 -28.62 0.13
CA ALA A 36 -12.21 -27.82 1.29
C ALA A 36 -13.55 -28.31 1.84
N ALA A 37 -13.57 -28.64 3.13
CA ALA A 37 -14.80 -28.96 3.83
C ALA A 37 -15.76 -27.76 3.72
N PRO A 38 -17.08 -27.99 3.55
CA PRO A 38 -18.03 -26.90 3.45
C PRO A 38 -18.03 -26.10 4.75
N VAL A 39 -17.75 -24.78 4.65
CA VAL A 39 -17.90 -23.82 5.72
C VAL A 39 -19.40 -23.70 6.01
N PRO A 40 -19.87 -23.91 7.25
CA PRO A 40 -21.28 -23.71 7.57
C PRO A 40 -21.69 -22.25 7.32
N ALA A 41 -22.85 -22.08 6.68
CA ALA A 41 -23.37 -20.81 6.16
C ALA A 41 -23.91 -19.84 7.23
N ASP A 42 -23.60 -20.03 8.52
CA ASP A 42 -24.23 -19.28 9.63
C ASP A 42 -23.25 -18.42 10.45
N VAL A 43 -22.21 -17.85 9.85
CA VAL A 43 -21.32 -16.91 10.55
C VAL A 43 -21.14 -15.63 9.73
N VAL A 44 -22.23 -14.93 9.51
CA VAL A 44 -22.18 -13.51 9.11
C VAL A 44 -23.44 -12.80 9.66
N GLU A 45 -23.48 -12.54 10.95
CA GLU A 45 -24.22 -11.41 11.51
C GLU A 45 -23.85 -11.25 12.99
N SER A 46 -23.22 -10.16 13.27
CA SER A 46 -22.78 -9.57 14.53
C SER A 46 -21.29 -9.69 14.80
N GLY A 47 -20.62 -8.52 14.89
CA GLY A 47 -19.20 -8.39 15.22
C GLY A 47 -18.85 -8.83 16.64
N SER A 48 -19.10 -10.10 16.96
CA SER A 48 -18.67 -10.74 18.19
C SER A 48 -17.39 -11.52 17.92
N ILE A 49 -16.35 -11.18 18.64
CA ILE A 49 -15.10 -11.95 18.66
C ILE A 49 -15.43 -13.33 19.26
N PRO A 50 -15.15 -14.46 18.58
CA PRO A 50 -15.40 -15.77 19.17
C PRO A 50 -14.52 -15.98 20.40
N TYR A 51 -15.15 -16.04 21.56
CA TYR A 51 -14.50 -16.35 22.83
C TYR A 51 -14.53 -17.87 23.06
N VAL A 52 -13.37 -18.46 23.19
CA VAL A 52 -13.21 -19.86 23.59
C VAL A 52 -13.23 -19.92 25.12
N GLY A 53 -14.35 -20.32 25.69
CA GLY A 53 -14.47 -20.70 27.12
C GLY A 53 -15.38 -19.81 27.97
N GLY A 54 -16.65 -20.10 28.02
CA GLY A 54 -17.49 -20.20 29.21
C GLY A 54 -17.71 -18.98 30.10
N LEU A 55 -17.65 -17.76 29.62
CA LEU A 55 -18.17 -16.57 30.33
C LEU A 55 -19.07 -15.81 29.38
N GLY A 56 -20.26 -15.44 29.90
CA GLY A 56 -21.32 -14.80 29.11
C GLY A 56 -20.82 -13.65 28.23
N ASP A 57 -21.49 -13.50 27.10
CA ASP A 57 -21.19 -12.58 26.01
C ASP A 57 -20.74 -11.20 26.50
N VAL A 58 -19.46 -10.89 26.31
CA VAL A 58 -18.97 -9.51 26.41
C VAL A 58 -19.34 -8.84 25.08
N GLN A 59 -20.51 -8.22 25.04
CA GLN A 59 -20.88 -7.37 23.90
C GLN A 59 -20.04 -6.09 23.97
N VAL A 60 -19.10 -5.97 23.06
CA VAL A 60 -18.50 -4.67 22.72
C VAL A 60 -19.45 -4.02 21.75
N ASP A 61 -20.11 -2.94 22.16
CA ASP A 61 -20.94 -2.13 21.27
C ASP A 61 -20.01 -1.47 20.24
N THR A 62 -19.98 -2.03 19.04
CA THR A 62 -19.20 -1.53 17.92
C THR A 62 -19.95 -0.50 17.08
N SER A 63 -21.10 -0.01 17.55
CA SER A 63 -21.85 1.08 16.91
C SER A 63 -21.16 2.44 17.13
N ILE A 64 -19.88 2.54 16.82
CA ILE A 64 -19.19 3.82 16.64
C ILE A 64 -19.48 4.25 15.20
N PRO A 65 -20.17 5.40 14.98
CA PRO A 65 -20.37 5.90 13.63
C PRO A 65 -19.02 6.29 13.04
N GLY A 66 -18.57 5.58 12.02
CA GLY A 66 -17.36 5.99 11.29
C GLY A 66 -16.40 4.90 10.87
N TYR A 67 -16.75 3.62 11.01
CA TYR A 67 -15.99 2.54 10.38
C TYR A 67 -16.82 1.83 9.31
N PRO A 68 -16.64 2.17 8.04
CA PRO A 68 -16.67 1.14 7.04
C PRO A 68 -15.30 0.44 7.09
N ILE A 69 -15.19 -0.70 7.78
CA ILE A 69 -14.41 -1.75 7.17
C ILE A 69 -15.23 -2.06 5.92
N ALA A 70 -14.96 -1.33 4.85
CA ALA A 70 -15.32 -1.79 3.54
C ALA A 70 -14.66 -3.16 3.46
N ALA A 71 -15.46 -4.21 3.56
CA ALA A 71 -15.12 -5.48 3.00
C ALA A 71 -14.66 -5.11 1.58
N VAL A 72 -13.37 -5.21 1.32
CA VAL A 72 -12.82 -5.12 -0.03
C VAL A 72 -13.47 -6.30 -0.72
N SER A 73 -14.59 -6.05 -1.37
CA SER A 73 -15.18 -7.00 -2.30
C SER A 73 -14.09 -7.21 -3.35
N GLN A 74 -13.63 -8.44 -3.48
CA GLN A 74 -12.59 -8.84 -4.44
C GLN A 74 -13.02 -8.67 -5.90
N ASP A 75 -14.21 -8.13 -6.14
CA ASP A 75 -14.84 -7.98 -7.47
C ASP A 75 -14.90 -6.53 -7.97
N GLU A 76 -14.45 -5.55 -7.21
CA GLU A 76 -14.16 -4.24 -7.73
C GLU A 76 -12.65 -4.21 -8.03
N GLU A 77 -12.30 -4.51 -9.28
CA GLU A 77 -11.04 -4.08 -9.88
C GLU A 77 -10.98 -2.57 -9.65
N ALA A 78 -10.39 -2.19 -8.52
CA ALA A 78 -10.33 -0.80 -8.06
C ALA A 78 -9.63 -0.05 -9.18
N ALA A 79 -10.41 0.68 -9.97
CA ALA A 79 -9.90 1.47 -11.08
C ALA A 79 -8.80 2.36 -10.49
N LEU A 80 -7.56 2.06 -10.87
CA LEU A 80 -6.39 2.76 -10.34
C LEU A 80 -6.59 4.26 -10.58
N PRO A 81 -6.35 5.12 -9.60
CA PRO A 81 -6.82 6.52 -9.57
C PRO A 81 -6.44 7.33 -10.82
N TYR A 82 -5.41 6.91 -11.54
CA TYR A 82 -4.94 7.58 -12.75
C TYR A 82 -5.58 7.07 -14.06
N SER A 83 -6.25 5.91 -14.05
CA SER A 83 -6.91 5.36 -15.24
C SER A 83 -8.03 6.28 -15.78
N HIS A 84 -8.63 7.08 -14.91
CA HIS A 84 -9.66 8.06 -15.24
C HIS A 84 -9.11 9.37 -15.83
N ALA A 85 -7.80 9.58 -15.84
CA ALA A 85 -7.19 10.77 -16.43
C ALA A 85 -7.35 10.80 -17.98
N LEU A 86 -7.61 9.66 -18.61
CA LEU A 86 -8.00 9.57 -20.02
C LEU A 86 -9.53 9.47 -20.11
N THR A 87 -10.18 10.54 -20.60
CA THR A 87 -11.62 10.52 -20.83
C THR A 87 -11.98 9.70 -22.07
N ASP A 88 -13.21 9.15 -22.13
CA ASP A 88 -13.65 8.37 -23.28
C ASP A 88 -13.72 9.21 -24.57
N ASP A 89 -14.08 10.49 -24.48
CA ASP A 89 -14.06 11.42 -25.60
C ASP A 89 -12.65 11.62 -26.17
N GLN A 90 -11.65 11.79 -25.28
CA GLN A 90 -10.25 11.89 -25.69
C GLN A 90 -9.78 10.59 -26.33
N ALA A 91 -10.11 9.45 -25.74
CA ALA A 91 -9.76 8.14 -26.27
C ALA A 91 -10.33 7.93 -27.67
N GLN A 92 -11.60 8.28 -27.91
CA GLN A 92 -12.24 8.18 -29.21
C GLN A 92 -11.63 9.15 -30.23
N ALA A 93 -11.31 10.38 -29.83
CA ALA A 93 -10.76 11.41 -30.73
C ALA A 93 -9.37 11.03 -31.28
N VAL A 94 -8.61 10.21 -30.58
CA VAL A 94 -7.25 9.82 -30.97
C VAL A 94 -7.10 8.35 -31.36
N ALA A 95 -8.15 7.54 -31.20
CA ALA A 95 -8.13 6.11 -31.49
C ALA A 95 -7.63 5.82 -32.91
N GLY A 96 -6.66 4.90 -33.02
CA GLY A 96 -6.10 4.47 -34.30
C GLY A 96 -5.15 5.45 -34.98
N LYS A 97 -4.96 6.67 -34.45
CA LYS A 97 -3.94 7.59 -34.97
C LYS A 97 -2.54 7.10 -34.56
N VAL A 98 -1.55 7.34 -35.41
CA VAL A 98 -0.18 6.93 -35.17
C VAL A 98 0.51 7.91 -34.21
N VAL A 99 1.15 7.40 -33.18
CA VAL A 99 1.99 8.18 -32.26
C VAL A 99 3.34 8.45 -32.92
N THR A 100 3.67 9.71 -33.09
CA THR A 100 4.99 10.11 -33.63
C THR A 100 6.07 10.15 -32.57
N THR A 101 5.73 10.64 -31.37
CA THR A 101 6.64 10.75 -30.24
C THR A 101 5.91 10.47 -28.94
N VAL A 102 6.61 9.82 -27.98
CA VAL A 102 6.13 9.64 -26.61
C VAL A 102 7.10 10.35 -25.68
N THR A 103 6.57 11.27 -24.87
CA THR A 103 7.36 12.05 -23.91
C THR A 103 6.70 12.04 -22.53
N ILE A 104 7.48 12.34 -21.49
CA ILE A 104 7.00 12.52 -20.11
C ILE A 104 7.52 13.87 -19.62
N GLY A 105 6.67 14.73 -19.14
CA GLY A 105 7.09 16.01 -18.61
C GLY A 105 5.99 17.06 -18.52
N PRO A 106 6.32 18.21 -17.89
CA PRO A 106 7.68 18.66 -17.52
C PRO A 106 8.24 17.92 -16.32
N LEU A 107 9.55 17.62 -16.35
CA LEU A 107 10.27 17.00 -15.25
C LEU A 107 11.49 17.87 -14.89
N PRO A 108 11.82 18.01 -13.58
CA PRO A 108 13.00 18.76 -13.16
C PRO A 108 14.30 18.12 -13.64
N GLU A 109 14.30 16.78 -13.74
CA GLU A 109 15.46 16.01 -14.21
C GLU A 109 15.06 15.12 -15.40
N PRO A 110 15.69 15.31 -16.58
CA PRO A 110 15.44 14.45 -17.75
C PRO A 110 15.75 12.96 -17.51
N ALA A 111 16.65 12.66 -16.58
CA ALA A 111 17.00 11.29 -16.20
C ALA A 111 15.80 10.50 -15.65
N LEU A 112 14.83 11.18 -15.02
CA LEU A 112 13.60 10.52 -14.55
C LEU A 112 12.76 10.01 -15.73
N ALA A 113 12.63 10.76 -16.82
CA ALA A 113 11.92 10.28 -18.01
C ALA A 113 12.53 8.98 -18.53
N GLN A 114 13.87 8.89 -18.57
CA GLN A 114 14.57 7.70 -19.05
C GLN A 114 14.29 6.44 -18.19
N LYS A 115 13.96 6.59 -16.91
CA LYS A 115 13.57 5.45 -16.06
C LYS A 115 12.19 4.91 -16.41
N PHE A 116 11.27 5.78 -16.82
CA PHE A 116 9.87 5.41 -17.07
C PHE A 116 9.60 5.04 -18.52
N LEU A 117 10.18 5.74 -19.49
CA LEU A 117 9.96 5.51 -20.94
C LEU A 117 10.09 4.02 -21.34
N PRO A 118 11.09 3.24 -20.89
CA PRO A 118 11.19 1.83 -21.24
C PRO A 118 10.04 0.96 -20.69
N ARG A 119 9.36 1.43 -19.66
CA ARG A 119 8.28 0.69 -18.95
C ARG A 119 6.89 0.99 -19.52
N LEU A 120 6.77 2.04 -20.34
CA LEU A 120 5.51 2.38 -20.97
C LEU A 120 5.17 1.39 -22.09
N ALA A 121 3.89 1.13 -22.32
CA ALA A 121 3.41 0.29 -23.40
C ALA A 121 3.43 1.03 -24.74
N MET A 122 3.01 2.32 -24.74
CA MET A 122 2.99 3.13 -25.95
C MET A 122 4.39 3.46 -26.45
N ARG A 123 4.61 3.31 -27.77
CA ARG A 123 5.87 3.61 -28.47
C ARG A 123 5.61 4.53 -29.66
N SER A 124 6.67 5.23 -30.08
CA SER A 124 6.65 5.93 -31.36
C SER A 124 6.43 4.94 -32.51
N GLY A 125 5.48 5.23 -33.38
CA GLY A 125 5.06 4.39 -34.51
C GLY A 125 3.83 3.53 -34.21
N ASP A 126 3.39 3.39 -32.97
CA ASP A 126 2.20 2.62 -32.62
C ASP A 126 0.91 3.38 -32.92
N ALA A 127 -0.16 2.64 -33.22
CA ALA A 127 -1.51 3.18 -33.23
C ALA A 127 -1.99 3.39 -31.77
N ILE A 128 -2.67 4.52 -31.51
CA ILE A 128 -3.17 4.82 -30.16
C ILE A 128 -4.30 3.87 -29.80
N GLU A 129 -4.10 3.11 -28.74
CA GLU A 129 -5.09 2.30 -28.08
C GLU A 129 -5.30 2.79 -26.63
N ALA A 130 -6.55 3.03 -26.25
CA ALA A 130 -6.90 3.54 -24.92
C ALA A 130 -6.34 2.68 -23.78
N ASN A 131 -6.32 1.35 -23.96
CA ASN A 131 -5.84 0.43 -22.93
C ASN A 131 -4.33 0.59 -22.65
N TYR A 132 -3.53 0.81 -23.69
CA TYR A 132 -2.08 1.07 -23.51
C TYR A 132 -1.83 2.41 -22.83
N VAL A 133 -2.60 3.44 -23.20
CA VAL A 133 -2.50 4.75 -22.52
C VAL A 133 -2.92 4.64 -21.05
N ARG A 134 -4.02 3.94 -20.74
CA ARG A 134 -4.43 3.69 -19.35
C ARG A 134 -3.38 2.88 -18.57
N HIS A 135 -2.77 1.88 -19.20
CA HIS A 135 -1.66 1.14 -18.61
C HIS A 135 -0.49 2.08 -18.26
N ASP A 136 -0.11 2.95 -19.16
CA ASP A 136 1.01 3.88 -18.95
C ASP A 136 0.72 4.88 -17.84
N LEU A 137 -0.51 5.40 -17.79
CA LEU A 137 -0.98 6.25 -16.68
C LEU A 137 -0.85 5.53 -15.33
N ASN A 138 -1.19 4.24 -15.28
CA ASN A 138 -1.07 3.44 -14.08
C ASN A 138 0.39 3.16 -13.72
N VAL A 139 1.26 2.90 -14.69
CA VAL A 139 2.72 2.72 -14.46
C VAL A 139 3.33 3.99 -13.87
N LEU A 140 2.99 5.16 -14.40
CA LEU A 140 3.48 6.44 -13.89
C LEU A 140 2.90 6.74 -12.50
N GLY A 141 1.58 6.60 -12.33
CA GLY A 141 0.89 6.89 -11.07
C GLY A 141 1.31 5.97 -9.93
N SER A 142 1.44 4.66 -10.18
CA SER A 142 1.87 3.69 -9.18
C SER A 142 3.31 3.88 -8.71
N SER A 143 4.10 4.71 -9.42
CA SER A 143 5.44 5.09 -8.95
C SER A 143 5.42 5.85 -7.63
N GLY A 144 4.30 6.52 -7.33
CA GLY A 144 4.10 7.34 -6.14
C GLY A 144 4.85 8.68 -6.16
N LEU A 145 5.53 9.03 -7.25
CA LEU A 145 6.33 10.26 -7.36
C LEU A 145 5.51 11.45 -7.88
N PHE A 146 4.37 11.19 -8.50
CA PHE A 146 3.57 12.20 -9.15
C PHE A 146 2.25 12.46 -8.41
N ALA A 147 1.94 13.73 -8.22
CA ALA A 147 0.65 14.19 -7.70
C ALA A 147 -0.44 14.08 -8.76
N SER A 148 -0.07 14.31 -10.02
CA SER A 148 -0.98 14.12 -11.14
C SER A 148 -0.25 13.62 -12.38
N VAL A 149 -0.96 12.84 -13.21
CA VAL A 149 -0.49 12.34 -14.51
C VAL A 149 -1.64 12.44 -15.50
N LYS A 150 -1.43 13.13 -16.61
CA LYS A 150 -2.47 13.34 -17.66
C LYS A 150 -1.89 13.08 -19.04
N PRO A 151 -2.60 12.38 -19.95
CA PRO A 151 -2.17 12.24 -21.33
C PRO A 151 -2.54 13.51 -22.11
N VAL A 152 -1.60 14.09 -22.82
CA VAL A 152 -1.81 15.25 -23.71
C VAL A 152 -1.48 14.82 -25.14
N PHE A 153 -2.46 14.94 -26.02
CA PHE A 153 -2.36 14.57 -27.41
C PHE A 153 -2.25 15.83 -28.27
N THR A 154 -1.11 16.04 -28.91
CA THR A 154 -0.89 17.17 -29.82
C THR A 154 -0.89 16.68 -31.25
N PRO A 155 -1.83 17.15 -32.10
CA PRO A 155 -1.84 16.81 -33.52
C PRO A 155 -0.58 17.35 -34.21
N VAL A 156 0.07 16.51 -34.99
CA VAL A 156 1.22 16.84 -35.83
C VAL A 156 0.97 16.35 -37.26
N PRO A 157 1.67 16.86 -38.29
CA PRO A 157 1.39 16.49 -39.69
C PRO A 157 1.43 14.99 -39.95
N GLU A 158 2.25 14.25 -39.24
CA GLU A 158 2.50 12.81 -39.45
C GLU A 158 1.71 11.92 -38.48
N GLY A 159 0.88 12.50 -37.56
CA GLY A 159 0.11 11.76 -36.61
C GLY A 159 -0.19 12.54 -35.31
N VAL A 160 0.14 11.99 -34.17
CA VAL A 160 -0.10 12.60 -32.84
C VAL A 160 1.15 12.47 -31.99
N ALA A 161 1.59 13.57 -31.40
CA ALA A 161 2.58 13.54 -30.33
C ALA A 161 1.86 13.29 -28.99
N LEU A 162 2.26 12.26 -28.24
CA LEU A 162 1.75 11.94 -26.93
C LEU A 162 2.74 12.43 -25.86
N ASN A 163 2.29 13.32 -25.00
CA ASN A 163 3.02 13.71 -23.80
C ASN A 163 2.25 13.30 -22.55
N TYR A 164 2.87 12.56 -21.67
CA TYR A 164 2.34 12.35 -20.32
C TYR A 164 2.76 13.56 -19.48
N GLU A 165 1.83 14.51 -19.32
CA GLU A 165 2.02 15.66 -18.46
C GLU A 165 1.98 15.20 -17.01
N VAL A 166 3.04 15.49 -16.27
CA VAL A 166 3.20 15.04 -14.89
C VAL A 166 3.47 16.20 -13.95
N GLU A 167 2.90 16.14 -12.76
CA GLU A 167 3.18 17.03 -11.66
C GLU A 167 3.85 16.24 -10.54
N MET A 168 5.05 16.66 -10.14
CA MET A 168 5.80 15.99 -9.08
C MET A 168 5.17 16.25 -7.72
N ASN A 169 5.21 15.25 -6.84
CA ASN A 169 4.91 15.48 -5.43
C ASN A 169 5.92 16.48 -4.82
N PRO A 170 5.53 17.23 -3.79
CA PRO A 170 6.43 18.17 -3.11
C PRO A 170 7.55 17.46 -2.37
N VAL A 171 8.60 18.20 -2.04
CA VAL A 171 9.73 17.70 -1.24
C VAL A 171 9.31 17.67 0.24
N LEU A 172 9.45 16.52 0.88
CA LEU A 172 9.21 16.34 2.31
C LEU A 172 10.31 17.07 3.11
N LYS A 173 9.93 17.95 4.05
CA LYS A 173 10.88 18.65 4.92
C LYS A 173 10.84 18.16 6.36
N GLY A 174 9.70 17.62 6.80
CA GLY A 174 9.53 17.10 8.15
C GLY A 174 8.27 16.25 8.27
N ILE A 175 8.14 15.58 9.40
CA ILE A 175 7.00 14.72 9.73
C ILE A 175 6.52 15.07 11.13
N GLU A 176 5.23 15.24 11.31
CA GLU A 176 4.60 15.51 12.59
C GLU A 176 3.47 14.50 12.87
N PHE A 177 3.46 13.95 14.07
CA PHE A 177 2.41 13.08 14.53
C PHE A 177 1.49 13.80 15.52
N THR A 178 0.19 13.50 15.46
CA THR A 178 -0.80 14.00 16.41
C THR A 178 -1.73 12.89 16.86
N GLY A 179 -2.17 12.91 18.12
CA GLY A 179 -3.08 11.92 18.69
C GLY A 179 -2.45 10.57 19.03
N ASN A 180 -1.12 10.50 19.13
CA ASN A 180 -0.35 9.31 19.45
C ASN A 180 0.09 9.27 20.92
N ASP A 181 -0.87 9.35 21.85
CA ASP A 181 -0.61 9.46 23.29
C ASP A 181 0.08 8.21 23.87
N SER A 182 -0.18 7.03 23.33
CA SER A 182 0.33 5.75 23.81
C SER A 182 1.72 5.41 23.32
N ILE A 183 2.13 5.91 22.14
CA ILE A 183 3.41 5.61 21.50
C ILE A 183 4.08 6.93 21.11
N LYS A 184 5.35 7.08 21.48
CA LYS A 184 6.11 8.31 21.22
C LYS A 184 6.33 8.52 19.72
N SER A 185 6.30 9.78 19.29
CA SER A 185 6.54 10.17 17.90
C SER A 185 7.89 9.68 17.38
N GLU A 186 8.94 9.72 18.22
CA GLU A 186 10.29 9.28 17.84
C GLU A 186 10.35 7.76 17.53
N ASP A 187 9.47 6.96 18.13
CA ASP A 187 9.41 5.52 17.87
C ASP A 187 8.59 5.23 16.61
N LEU A 188 7.57 6.02 16.34
CA LEU A 188 6.80 5.95 15.09
C LEU A 188 7.65 6.41 13.90
N GLU A 189 8.41 7.49 14.04
CA GLU A 189 9.28 8.03 13.00
C GLU A 189 10.33 7.02 12.52
N LYS A 190 10.92 6.23 13.45
CA LYS A 190 11.88 5.16 13.11
C LYS A 190 11.31 4.05 12.22
N MET A 191 9.99 3.93 12.17
CA MET A 191 9.32 2.92 11.36
C MET A 191 9.04 3.38 9.95
N LEU A 192 9.12 4.68 9.70
CA LEU A 192 8.84 5.25 8.39
C LEU A 192 10.01 5.04 7.43
N HIS A 193 9.68 4.75 6.19
CA HIS A 193 10.65 4.65 5.08
C HIS A 193 10.79 5.97 4.32
N ILE A 194 9.82 6.89 4.48
CA ILE A 194 9.93 8.25 3.95
C ILE A 194 10.97 9.04 4.75
N GLN A 195 11.74 9.89 4.04
CA GLN A 195 12.81 10.68 4.66
C GLN A 195 12.70 12.15 4.27
N PRO A 196 12.89 13.09 5.22
CA PRO A 196 13.01 14.51 4.92
C PRO A 196 14.12 14.78 3.89
N GLY A 197 13.91 15.77 3.03
CA GLY A 197 14.83 16.12 1.94
C GLY A 197 14.60 15.37 0.63
N THR A 198 13.66 14.41 0.58
CA THR A 198 13.30 13.67 -0.64
C THR A 198 11.93 14.08 -1.16
N VAL A 199 11.68 13.84 -2.44
CA VAL A 199 10.33 13.97 -3.02
C VAL A 199 9.40 12.98 -2.33
N LEU A 200 8.24 13.44 -1.87
CA LEU A 200 7.25 12.58 -1.23
C LEU A 200 6.82 11.47 -2.19
N ASN A 201 6.91 10.23 -1.72
CA ASN A 201 6.44 9.08 -2.47
C ASN A 201 5.16 8.54 -1.85
N SER A 202 4.00 8.76 -2.50
CA SER A 202 2.68 8.37 -1.98
C SER A 202 2.54 6.86 -1.79
N THR A 203 3.21 6.04 -2.62
CA THR A 203 3.21 4.59 -2.47
C THR A 203 3.97 4.15 -1.22
N ILE A 204 5.09 4.82 -0.90
CA ILE A 204 5.84 4.55 0.34
C ILE A 204 5.02 5.02 1.54
N VAL A 205 4.42 6.22 1.49
CA VAL A 205 3.51 6.71 2.55
C VAL A 205 2.40 5.71 2.85
N SER A 206 1.75 5.17 1.82
CA SER A 206 0.67 4.17 2.00
C SER A 206 1.17 2.89 2.70
N LYS A 207 2.38 2.43 2.36
CA LYS A 207 3.00 1.29 3.06
C LYS A 207 3.34 1.63 4.51
N ASP A 208 3.90 2.80 4.75
CA ASP A 208 4.25 3.26 6.09
C ASP A 208 3.00 3.37 6.98
N ILE A 209 1.88 3.90 6.46
CA ILE A 209 0.59 3.93 7.16
C ILE A 209 0.12 2.52 7.52
N PHE A 210 0.21 1.58 6.58
CA PHE A 210 -0.17 0.18 6.84
C PHE A 210 0.70 -0.43 7.96
N GLU A 211 2.02 -0.19 7.92
CA GLU A 211 2.95 -0.68 8.95
C GLU A 211 2.69 -0.02 10.32
N LEU A 212 2.38 1.29 10.37
CA LEU A 212 2.00 1.98 11.59
C LEU A 212 0.74 1.36 12.22
N ASN A 213 -0.32 1.16 11.43
CA ASN A 213 -1.55 0.53 11.90
C ASN A 213 -1.30 -0.90 12.42
N ARG A 214 -0.47 -1.67 11.72
CA ARG A 214 -0.06 -3.02 12.13
C ARG A 214 0.73 -3.00 13.43
N TYR A 215 1.63 -2.03 13.60
CA TYR A 215 2.41 -1.86 14.82
C TYR A 215 1.52 -1.57 16.02
N TYR A 216 0.58 -0.63 15.91
CA TYR A 216 -0.40 -0.35 16.96
C TYR A 216 -1.19 -1.61 17.35
N ALA A 217 -1.69 -2.35 16.37
CA ALA A 217 -2.43 -3.59 16.60
C ALA A 217 -1.58 -4.65 17.32
N ASN A 218 -0.31 -4.80 16.94
CA ASN A 218 0.64 -5.74 17.56
C ASN A 218 0.97 -5.38 19.02
N GLN A 219 1.00 -4.07 19.35
CA GLN A 219 1.15 -3.60 20.72
C GLN A 219 -0.12 -3.76 21.57
N GLY A 220 -1.21 -4.22 20.95
CA GLY A 220 -2.51 -4.43 21.60
C GLY A 220 -3.49 -3.26 21.46
N TYR A 221 -3.11 -2.18 20.81
CA TYR A 221 -3.96 -1.00 20.56
C TYR A 221 -4.82 -1.20 19.31
N ILE A 222 -5.69 -2.20 19.34
CA ILE A 222 -6.47 -2.66 18.18
C ILE A 222 -7.54 -1.67 17.68
N LEU A 223 -7.83 -0.64 18.46
CA LEU A 223 -8.76 0.43 18.08
C LEU A 223 -8.02 1.67 17.56
N SER A 224 -6.69 1.66 17.60
CA SER A 224 -5.87 2.79 17.14
C SER A 224 -5.52 2.63 15.66
N HIS A 225 -5.59 3.75 14.92
CA HIS A 225 -5.30 3.78 13.48
C HIS A 225 -5.00 5.21 13.01
N VAL A 226 -4.34 5.29 11.87
CA VAL A 226 -4.10 6.56 11.18
C VAL A 226 -5.41 7.04 10.55
N THR A 227 -5.82 8.28 10.88
CA THR A 227 -7.09 8.89 10.42
C THR A 227 -6.88 9.94 9.33
N ALA A 228 -5.72 10.59 9.32
CA ALA A 228 -5.43 11.65 8.37
C ALA A 228 -3.95 11.67 8.02
N VAL A 229 -3.66 11.96 6.76
CA VAL A 229 -2.31 12.20 6.27
C VAL A 229 -2.38 13.37 5.32
N ASN A 230 -1.80 14.50 5.70
CA ASN A 230 -1.83 15.74 4.93
C ASN A 230 -0.45 16.37 4.93
N MET A 231 -0.06 16.95 3.80
CA MET A 231 1.14 17.76 3.70
C MET A 231 0.75 19.24 3.68
N ASP A 232 1.44 20.05 4.45
CA ASP A 232 1.23 21.49 4.46
C ASP A 232 2.07 22.20 3.39
N GLU A 233 1.85 23.51 3.23
CA GLU A 233 2.60 24.35 2.28
C GLU A 233 4.10 24.46 2.62
N ASN A 234 4.48 24.21 3.87
CA ASN A 234 5.86 24.21 4.31
C ASN A 234 6.59 22.90 3.98
N GLY A 235 5.87 21.88 3.52
CA GLY A 235 6.41 20.57 3.23
C GLY A 235 6.50 19.65 4.45
N ILE A 236 5.72 19.90 5.49
CA ILE A 236 5.59 19.03 6.66
C ILE A 236 4.44 18.06 6.45
N LEU A 237 4.70 16.78 6.63
CA LEU A 237 3.70 15.72 6.56
C LEU A 237 3.07 15.52 7.94
N HIS A 238 1.80 15.86 8.09
CA HIS A 238 1.04 15.66 9.31
C HIS A 238 0.33 14.32 9.26
N ILE A 239 0.62 13.44 10.23
CA ILE A 239 0.02 12.12 10.38
C ILE A 239 -0.84 12.13 11.64
N GLY A 240 -2.16 12.17 11.45
CA GLY A 240 -3.15 12.11 12.53
C GLY A 240 -3.48 10.67 12.90
N ILE A 241 -3.39 10.35 14.19
CA ILE A 241 -3.70 9.04 14.74
C ILE A 241 -4.90 9.19 15.68
N SER A 242 -5.86 8.30 15.56
CA SER A 242 -6.95 8.17 16.54
C SER A 242 -6.67 6.96 17.41
N GLU A 243 -6.52 7.18 18.70
CA GLU A 243 -6.41 6.11 19.69
C GLU A 243 -7.77 5.91 20.35
N GLY A 244 -8.32 4.68 20.25
CA GLY A 244 -9.62 4.37 20.84
C GLY A 244 -9.53 4.31 22.37
N HIS A 245 -10.35 5.12 23.05
CA HIS A 245 -10.39 5.21 24.51
C HIS A 245 -11.53 4.40 25.12
N VAL A 246 -11.33 3.94 26.35
CA VAL A 246 -12.36 3.27 27.14
C VAL A 246 -13.39 4.30 27.60
N GLU A 247 -14.55 4.33 26.97
CA GLU A 247 -15.62 5.27 27.33
C GLU A 247 -16.23 4.93 28.68
N ARG A 248 -16.60 3.66 28.88
CA ARG A 248 -17.30 3.19 30.09
C ARG A 248 -16.95 1.74 30.41
N ILE A 249 -16.98 1.40 31.70
CA ILE A 249 -16.80 0.03 32.19
C ILE A 249 -18.04 -0.36 32.98
N ASP A 250 -18.83 -1.28 32.43
CA ASP A 250 -20.01 -1.84 33.09
C ASP A 250 -19.71 -3.24 33.61
N ILE A 251 -20.08 -3.48 34.87
CA ILE A 251 -19.94 -4.79 35.53
C ILE A 251 -21.34 -5.35 35.71
N LYS A 252 -21.61 -6.52 35.14
CA LYS A 252 -22.90 -7.18 35.21
C LYS A 252 -22.73 -8.67 35.55
N GLY A 253 -23.73 -9.26 36.21
CA GLY A 253 -23.75 -10.71 36.51
C GLY A 253 -23.02 -11.14 37.77
N ASN A 254 -22.35 -10.24 38.46
CA ASN A 254 -21.65 -10.54 39.73
C ASN A 254 -22.65 -10.69 40.91
N LYS A 255 -22.92 -11.93 41.33
CA LYS A 255 -23.88 -12.22 42.43
C LYS A 255 -23.20 -12.19 43.82
N LYS A 256 -21.94 -12.61 43.89
CA LYS A 256 -21.22 -12.75 45.19
C LYS A 256 -20.11 -11.70 45.34
N THR A 257 -19.42 -11.34 44.24
CA THR A 257 -18.28 -10.42 44.26
C THR A 257 -18.75 -8.98 44.06
N LYS A 258 -18.35 -8.06 44.92
CA LYS A 258 -18.71 -6.64 44.83
C LYS A 258 -17.96 -5.99 43.65
N ASP A 259 -18.59 -5.06 42.97
CA ASP A 259 -18.00 -4.26 41.83
C ASP A 259 -16.64 -3.67 42.17
N ARG A 260 -16.47 -3.16 43.40
CA ARG A 260 -15.20 -2.59 43.85
C ARG A 260 -14.05 -3.59 43.80
N VAL A 261 -14.31 -4.89 44.07
CA VAL A 261 -13.29 -5.94 44.01
C VAL A 261 -12.92 -6.21 42.56
N ILE A 262 -13.92 -6.31 41.68
CA ILE A 262 -13.71 -6.50 40.23
C ILE A 262 -12.94 -5.32 39.65
N ARG A 263 -13.38 -4.08 39.93
CA ARG A 263 -12.68 -2.88 39.45
C ARG A 263 -11.21 -2.79 39.86
N ARG A 264 -10.86 -3.31 40.99
CA ARG A 264 -9.45 -3.34 41.48
C ARG A 264 -8.58 -4.25 40.64
N GLU A 265 -9.16 -5.29 40.03
CA GLU A 265 -8.40 -6.24 39.19
C GLU A 265 -8.23 -5.75 37.73
N LEU A 266 -8.99 -4.73 37.30
CA LEU A 266 -8.81 -4.11 36.01
C LEU A 266 -7.47 -3.38 35.92
N ARG A 267 -6.77 -3.56 34.82
CA ARG A 267 -5.50 -2.90 34.52
C ARG A 267 -5.66 -1.64 33.65
N PHE A 268 -6.89 -1.21 33.46
CA PHE A 268 -7.26 -0.01 32.73
C PHE A 268 -8.47 0.65 33.41
N LYS A 269 -8.69 1.92 33.13
CA LYS A 269 -9.79 2.73 33.66
C LYS A 269 -10.55 3.38 32.50
N GLN A 270 -11.69 3.99 32.81
CA GLN A 270 -12.38 4.90 31.93
C GLN A 270 -11.45 6.05 31.54
N GLY A 271 -11.39 6.39 30.25
CA GLY A 271 -10.53 7.41 29.68
C GLY A 271 -9.15 6.91 29.21
N ASP A 272 -8.72 5.71 29.64
CA ASP A 272 -7.46 5.14 29.13
C ASP A 272 -7.61 4.70 27.67
N VAL A 273 -6.52 4.71 26.91
CA VAL A 273 -6.48 4.10 25.58
C VAL A 273 -6.71 2.59 25.71
N PHE A 274 -7.64 2.06 24.91
CA PHE A 274 -7.96 0.64 24.95
C PHE A 274 -6.78 -0.22 24.51
N ASN A 275 -6.38 -1.16 25.36
CA ASN A 275 -5.35 -2.13 25.01
C ASN A 275 -5.86 -3.55 25.29
N ARG A 276 -5.97 -4.36 24.22
CA ARG A 276 -6.45 -5.75 24.28
C ARG A 276 -5.66 -6.61 25.26
N ASN A 277 -4.34 -6.44 25.31
CA ASN A 277 -3.48 -7.23 26.18
C ASN A 277 -3.75 -6.93 27.67
N LEU A 278 -4.01 -5.65 27.99
CA LEU A 278 -4.40 -5.25 29.36
C LEU A 278 -5.80 -5.75 29.69
N ALA A 279 -6.73 -5.73 28.74
CA ALA A 279 -8.08 -6.25 28.90
C ALA A 279 -8.06 -7.77 29.18
N SER A 280 -7.35 -8.56 28.38
CA SER A 280 -7.22 -10.01 28.56
C SER A 280 -6.62 -10.35 29.92
N ARG A 281 -5.52 -9.69 30.32
CA ARG A 281 -4.92 -9.88 31.64
C ARG A 281 -5.84 -9.49 32.79
N SER A 282 -6.69 -8.49 32.61
CA SER A 282 -7.68 -8.09 33.60
C SER A 282 -8.76 -9.16 33.78
N ILE A 283 -9.24 -9.74 32.67
CA ILE A 283 -10.22 -10.84 32.68
C ILE A 283 -9.63 -12.06 33.42
N GLU A 284 -8.40 -12.46 33.10
CA GLU A 284 -7.72 -13.57 33.80
C GLU A 284 -7.63 -13.34 35.31
N ARG A 285 -7.31 -12.12 35.74
CA ARG A 285 -7.24 -11.76 37.16
C ARG A 285 -8.58 -11.83 37.85
N ILE A 286 -9.62 -11.31 37.21
CA ILE A 286 -11.01 -11.38 37.72
C ILE A 286 -11.41 -12.84 37.89
N TYR A 287 -11.10 -13.68 36.91
CA TYR A 287 -11.41 -15.11 36.93
C TYR A 287 -10.73 -15.82 38.12
N ASN A 288 -9.49 -15.45 38.44
CA ASN A 288 -8.72 -16.03 39.54
C ASN A 288 -9.13 -15.52 40.93
N THR A 289 -10.02 -14.52 41.01
CA THR A 289 -10.55 -14.03 42.29
C THR A 289 -11.83 -14.76 42.76
N GLY A 290 -12.34 -15.74 42.02
CA GLY A 290 -13.44 -16.61 42.40
C GLY A 290 -14.78 -16.21 41.95
#